data_55a5dcb2baadaec3b4d1553c345bb68b
#
_entry.id   55a5dcb2baadaec3b4d1553c345bb68b
#
_cell.length_a   1.000
_cell.length_b   1.000
_cell.length_c   1.000
_cell.angle_alpha   90.00
_cell.angle_beta   90.00
_cell.angle_gamma   90.00
#
_symmetry.space_group_name_H-M   'P 1'
#
loop_
_entity.id
_entity.type
_entity.pdbx_description
1 polymer ?
#
loop_
_entity_poly.entity_id
_entity_poly.type
_entity_poly.pdbx_seq_one_letter_code
_entity_poly.pdbx_strand_id
1 'polypeptide(L)'
;MGIGIANAHTSTRAIGKLEHTLDTIRWMRVDSSAYRNKTEYHMKRKTGYKFNDIDTNYIEPQRYNFTTMLQNTNTYEVYRIASDKGQSITFAPEANIRIGPYFGWRWIFLGYTVDITHLLRKINDKRRQEYDLSLYSSMLGIDIYYRRTGNDYKIRQLYLGETINTDPIKGAGFDGLTSSIKGFNIYYIFNHRRFSYPAAFSQSTIQRRSAGSPLLGIGYTRHTLEVDWKELNNLVANRLGGSVAVDSTLMFDKIKYTDISVSGGYAYNWVFAHNWLLASSLSVALAYKQSSGDVTHKRFSISDFKFNNINIDGIGRFGLVWNNSKWYAGMSMILHAYNYRRSNFSTNNFFGSVNLYVGFNFGKRKAKKKEGYQEQKG
;
A
#
# COMPACT_ATOMS: atom_id res chain seq x y z
N MET A 1 -29.63 -16.92 47.89
CA MET A 1 -28.39 -16.62 48.67
C MET A 1 -27.28 -17.55 48.17
N GLY A 2 -26.29 -17.06 47.48
CA GLY A 2 -25.17 -17.91 47.00
C GLY A 2 -24.40 -17.43 45.80
N ILE A 3 -24.42 -16.14 45.44
CA ILE A 3 -23.68 -15.61 44.27
C ILE A 3 -22.59 -14.61 44.65
N GLY A 4 -22.34 -14.36 45.93
CA GLY A 4 -21.43 -13.27 46.36
C GLY A 4 -19.99 -13.67 46.69
N ILE A 5 -19.61 -14.96 46.70
CA ILE A 5 -18.32 -15.38 47.20
C ILE A 5 -17.32 -15.83 46.12
N ALA A 6 -17.79 -16.21 44.94
CA ALA A 6 -16.88 -16.67 43.86
C ALA A 6 -16.11 -15.53 43.15
N ASN A 7 -16.64 -14.31 43.16
CA ASN A 7 -15.97 -13.17 42.51
C ASN A 7 -14.88 -12.52 43.36
N ALA A 8 -14.89 -12.69 44.67
CA ALA A 8 -13.86 -12.11 45.56
C ALA A 8 -12.54 -12.90 45.51
N HIS A 9 -12.61 -14.22 45.34
CA HIS A 9 -11.40 -15.05 45.25
C HIS A 9 -10.62 -14.91 43.94
N THR A 10 -11.34 -14.65 42.83
CA THR A 10 -10.69 -14.41 41.52
C THR A 10 -10.04 -13.03 41.46
N SER A 11 -10.66 -12.04 42.07
CA SER A 11 -10.11 -10.68 42.16
C SER A 11 -8.86 -10.61 43.04
N THR A 12 -8.86 -11.31 44.18
CA THR A 12 -7.72 -11.32 45.07
C THR A 12 -6.50 -12.07 44.48
N ARG A 13 -6.75 -13.13 43.68
CA ARG A 13 -5.68 -13.82 42.96
C ARG A 13 -5.09 -12.98 41.81
N ALA A 14 -5.91 -12.19 41.12
CA ALA A 14 -5.46 -11.27 40.07
C ALA A 14 -4.69 -10.09 40.66
N ILE A 15 -5.12 -9.54 41.80
CA ILE A 15 -4.44 -8.48 42.51
C ILE A 15 -3.11 -8.97 43.08
N GLY A 16 -3.07 -10.15 43.72
CA GLY A 16 -1.84 -10.74 44.21
C GLY A 16 -0.82 -11.05 43.08
N LYS A 17 -1.30 -11.45 41.91
CA LYS A 17 -0.42 -11.64 40.72
C LYS A 17 0.07 -10.31 40.16
N LEU A 18 -0.73 -9.24 40.18
CA LEU A 18 -0.34 -7.91 39.79
C LEU A 18 0.62 -7.28 40.79
N GLU A 19 0.40 -7.45 42.09
CA GLU A 19 1.31 -6.98 43.13
C GLU A 19 2.64 -7.71 43.05
N HIS A 20 2.65 -9.04 42.87
CA HIS A 20 3.90 -9.79 42.69
C HIS A 20 4.66 -9.37 41.44
N THR A 21 3.94 -9.01 40.35
CA THR A 21 4.53 -8.48 39.10
C THR A 21 5.04 -7.05 39.32
N LEU A 22 4.30 -6.23 40.04
CA LEU A 22 4.69 -4.86 40.37
C LEU A 22 5.84 -4.83 41.37
N ASP A 23 5.85 -5.73 42.35
CA ASP A 23 6.98 -5.87 43.28
C ASP A 23 8.22 -6.41 42.58
N THR A 24 8.10 -7.32 41.63
CA THR A 24 9.23 -7.75 40.79
C THR A 24 9.77 -6.59 39.95
N ILE A 25 8.89 -5.73 39.41
CA ILE A 25 9.25 -4.52 38.65
C ILE A 25 9.85 -3.47 39.61
N ARG A 26 9.31 -3.32 40.82
CA ARG A 26 9.79 -2.39 41.84
C ARG A 26 11.13 -2.87 42.41
N TRP A 27 11.29 -4.17 42.64
CA TRP A 27 12.54 -4.79 43.01
C TRP A 27 13.64 -4.54 41.99
N MET A 28 13.30 -4.71 40.69
CA MET A 28 14.23 -4.37 39.63
C MET A 28 14.55 -2.87 39.54
N ARG A 29 13.72 -1.98 40.13
CA ARG A 29 13.91 -0.52 40.11
C ARG A 29 14.66 0.01 41.34
N VAL A 30 14.55 -0.64 42.51
CA VAL A 30 15.05 -0.10 43.77
C VAL A 30 16.49 -0.52 44.03
N ASP A 31 16.95 -1.64 43.50
CA ASP A 31 18.26 -2.15 43.84
C ASP A 31 19.31 -2.01 42.73
N SER A 32 19.39 -0.81 42.18
CA SER A 32 20.47 -0.45 41.24
C SER A 32 21.83 -0.31 41.92
N SER A 33 21.87 -0.23 43.27
CA SER A 33 23.11 -0.16 44.04
C SER A 33 23.68 -1.54 44.41
N ALA A 34 22.85 -2.59 44.39
CA ALA A 34 23.27 -3.96 44.80
C ALA A 34 23.79 -4.80 43.63
N TYR A 35 23.47 -4.45 42.37
CA TYR A 35 23.88 -5.25 41.21
C TYR A 35 25.15 -4.73 40.59
N ARG A 36 26.30 -5.21 41.06
CA ARG A 36 27.61 -4.99 40.45
C ARG A 36 27.90 -5.87 39.21
N ASN A 37 26.93 -6.60 38.66
CA ASN A 37 27.16 -7.49 37.54
C ASN A 37 26.83 -6.80 36.19
N LYS A 38 27.88 -6.57 35.40
CA LYS A 38 27.85 -5.91 34.06
C LYS A 38 26.81 -6.50 33.10
N THR A 39 26.47 -7.78 33.29
CA THR A 39 25.53 -8.52 32.43
C THR A 39 24.06 -8.14 32.69
N GLU A 40 23.68 -7.88 33.93
CA GLU A 40 22.33 -7.46 34.31
C GLU A 40 22.05 -6.02 33.97
N TYR A 41 23.06 -5.14 34.00
CA TYR A 41 22.95 -3.76 33.56
C TYR A 41 22.68 -3.68 32.07
N HIS A 42 23.20 -4.61 31.27
CA HIS A 42 22.89 -4.73 29.84
C HIS A 42 21.46 -5.25 29.58
N MET A 43 20.91 -6.11 30.44
CA MET A 43 19.53 -6.56 30.32
C MET A 43 18.51 -5.46 30.65
N LYS A 44 18.75 -4.66 31.69
CA LYS A 44 17.87 -3.52 32.04
C LYS A 44 17.77 -2.45 30.95
N ARG A 45 18.81 -2.27 30.12
CA ARG A 45 18.82 -1.32 29.02
C ARG A 45 18.05 -1.81 27.77
N LYS A 46 17.71 -3.12 27.72
CA LYS A 46 17.00 -3.75 26.58
C LYS A 46 15.48 -3.75 26.70
N THR A 47 14.91 -3.46 27.85
CA THR A 47 13.46 -3.49 28.07
C THR A 47 12.72 -2.19 27.78
N GLY A 48 13.42 -1.11 27.41
CA GLY A 48 12.78 0.06 26.84
C GLY A 48 12.31 -0.25 25.40
N TYR A 49 11.03 -0.27 25.16
CA TYR A 49 10.43 -0.36 23.82
C TYR A 49 11.00 0.80 22.97
N LYS A 50 12.03 0.52 22.19
CA LYS A 50 12.56 1.49 21.25
C LYS A 50 11.81 1.32 19.95
N PHE A 51 11.13 2.35 19.54
CA PHE A 51 10.32 2.43 18.33
C PHE A 51 11.07 2.00 17.04
N ASN A 52 12.38 1.89 17.07
CA ASN A 52 13.24 1.49 15.96
C ASN A 52 14.21 0.36 16.34
N ASP A 53 13.80 -0.57 17.23
CA ASP A 53 14.66 -1.69 17.59
C ASP A 53 14.67 -2.72 16.45
N ILE A 54 15.85 -2.96 15.88
CA ILE A 54 16.09 -3.94 14.83
C ILE A 54 17.13 -4.94 15.27
N ASP A 55 16.96 -6.20 14.88
CA ASP A 55 17.97 -7.26 15.04
C ASP A 55 19.01 -7.10 13.92
N THR A 56 20.20 -6.66 14.29
CA THR A 56 21.29 -6.41 13.34
C THR A 56 21.83 -7.66 12.65
N ASN A 57 21.46 -8.86 13.13
CA ASN A 57 21.75 -10.12 12.43
C ASN A 57 20.84 -10.33 11.22
N TYR A 58 19.67 -9.70 11.21
CA TYR A 58 18.67 -9.77 10.13
C TYR A 58 18.64 -8.53 9.25
N ILE A 59 18.79 -7.35 9.86
CA ILE A 59 18.63 -6.06 9.18
C ILE A 59 19.86 -5.19 9.41
N GLU A 60 20.53 -4.83 8.34
CA GLU A 60 21.64 -3.87 8.39
C GLU A 60 21.11 -2.46 8.13
N PRO A 61 21.31 -1.48 9.06
CA PRO A 61 20.95 -0.10 8.83
C PRO A 61 21.79 0.51 7.72
N GLN A 62 21.21 1.42 6.94
CA GLN A 62 21.94 2.15 5.90
C GLN A 62 23.09 2.96 6.52
N ARG A 63 24.28 2.82 5.94
CA ARG A 63 25.52 3.49 6.39
C ARG A 63 25.69 4.90 5.84
N TYR A 64 24.84 5.30 4.92
CA TYR A 64 24.90 6.59 4.22
C TYR A 64 23.70 7.46 4.59
N ASN A 65 23.87 8.78 4.46
CA ASN A 65 22.82 9.76 4.74
C ASN A 65 22.00 10.10 3.51
N PHE A 66 22.63 10.02 2.33
CA PHE A 66 22.04 10.44 1.07
C PHE A 66 22.01 9.28 0.08
N THR A 67 21.03 9.33 -0.77
CA THR A 67 20.90 8.43 -1.92
C THR A 67 20.49 9.23 -3.16
N THR A 68 20.95 8.80 -4.32
CA THR A 68 20.40 9.24 -5.60
C THR A 68 20.08 8.01 -6.44
N MET A 69 19.03 8.11 -7.22
CA MET A 69 18.55 6.99 -8.00
C MET A 69 17.92 7.50 -9.31
N LEU A 70 18.15 6.77 -10.37
CA LEU A 70 17.39 6.89 -11.60
C LEU A 70 16.32 5.80 -11.60
N GLN A 71 15.08 6.19 -11.81
CA GLN A 71 13.95 5.27 -11.80
C GLN A 71 13.11 5.41 -13.06
N ASN A 72 12.77 4.27 -13.63
CA ASN A 72 11.70 4.12 -14.59
C ASN A 72 10.44 3.67 -13.86
N THR A 73 9.32 4.34 -14.07
CA THR A 73 8.02 4.03 -13.49
C THR A 73 7.00 3.81 -14.59
N ASN A 74 6.36 2.64 -14.58
CA ASN A 74 5.27 2.30 -15.48
C ASN A 74 4.01 2.08 -14.64
N THR A 75 2.96 2.85 -14.93
CA THR A 75 1.67 2.72 -14.23
C THR A 75 0.69 1.95 -15.08
N TYR A 76 -0.08 1.08 -14.44
CA TYR A 76 -1.11 0.26 -15.05
C TYR A 76 -2.43 0.53 -14.37
N GLU A 77 -3.47 0.67 -15.19
CA GLU A 77 -4.81 0.92 -14.70
C GLU A 77 -5.81 0.23 -15.62
N VAL A 78 -6.74 -0.53 -15.04
CA VAL A 78 -7.78 -1.25 -15.77
C VAL A 78 -9.09 -1.06 -15.04
N TYR A 79 -10.11 -0.58 -15.75
CA TYR A 79 -11.48 -0.49 -15.25
C TYR A 79 -12.36 -1.47 -16.01
N ARG A 80 -12.95 -2.42 -15.32
CA ARG A 80 -13.98 -3.29 -15.86
C ARG A 80 -15.31 -2.98 -15.22
N ILE A 81 -16.31 -2.66 -16.04
CA ILE A 81 -17.69 -2.43 -15.65
C ILE A 81 -18.51 -3.56 -16.24
N ALA A 82 -19.31 -4.23 -15.42
CA ALA A 82 -20.17 -5.33 -15.87
C ALA A 82 -21.59 -5.14 -15.33
N SER A 83 -22.59 -5.40 -16.17
CA SER A 83 -24.01 -5.42 -15.78
C SER A 83 -24.40 -6.76 -15.19
N ASP A 84 -25.51 -6.78 -14.48
CA ASP A 84 -26.16 -8.01 -14.01
C ASP A 84 -26.70 -8.89 -15.15
N LYS A 85 -26.94 -8.30 -16.33
CA LYS A 85 -27.36 -9.00 -17.53
C LYS A 85 -26.21 -9.59 -18.37
N GLY A 86 -25.00 -9.53 -17.86
CA GLY A 86 -23.83 -10.17 -18.46
C GLY A 86 -23.02 -9.30 -19.44
N GLN A 87 -23.50 -8.10 -19.82
CA GLN A 87 -22.69 -7.20 -20.64
C GLN A 87 -21.52 -6.64 -19.81
N SER A 88 -20.39 -6.43 -20.45
CA SER A 88 -19.23 -5.83 -19.78
C SER A 88 -18.35 -5.02 -20.73
N ILE A 89 -17.72 -4.00 -20.17
CA ILE A 89 -16.76 -3.15 -20.86
C ILE A 89 -15.48 -3.00 -20.03
N THR A 90 -14.34 -3.08 -20.68
CA THR A 90 -13.03 -2.93 -20.05
C THR A 90 -12.27 -1.79 -20.69
N PHE A 91 -11.89 -0.82 -19.90
CA PHE A 91 -11.08 0.32 -20.28
C PHE A 91 -9.68 0.19 -19.70
N ALA A 92 -8.67 0.56 -20.46
CA ALA A 92 -7.32 0.79 -19.95
C ALA A 92 -6.64 1.87 -20.78
N PRO A 93 -5.81 2.72 -20.16
CA PRO A 93 -5.02 3.70 -20.88
C PRO A 93 -3.91 3.02 -21.70
N GLU A 94 -3.22 3.81 -22.51
CA GLU A 94 -1.95 3.39 -23.08
C GLU A 94 -0.88 3.30 -21.99
N ALA A 95 0.06 2.37 -22.17
CA ALA A 95 1.18 2.25 -21.25
C ALA A 95 2.09 3.48 -21.39
N ASN A 96 2.38 4.12 -20.27
CA ASN A 96 3.24 5.28 -20.20
C ASN A 96 4.57 4.91 -19.56
N ILE A 97 5.66 5.34 -20.18
CA ILE A 97 7.02 5.15 -19.67
C ILE A 97 7.48 6.46 -19.07
N ARG A 98 7.69 6.49 -17.75
CA ARG A 98 8.21 7.64 -17.03
C ARG A 98 9.61 7.36 -16.54
N ILE A 99 10.52 8.28 -16.75
CA ILE A 99 11.90 8.18 -16.24
C ILE A 99 12.23 9.47 -15.50
N GLY A 100 12.92 9.33 -14.38
CA GLY A 100 13.38 10.51 -13.67
C GLY A 100 14.32 10.22 -12.51
N PRO A 101 15.06 11.26 -12.09
CA PRO A 101 15.92 11.20 -10.94
C PRO A 101 15.12 11.28 -9.63
N TYR A 102 15.63 10.57 -8.63
CA TYR A 102 15.20 10.65 -7.24
C TYR A 102 16.39 10.98 -6.37
N PHE A 103 16.14 11.80 -5.36
CA PHE A 103 17.09 12.13 -4.32
C PHE A 103 16.48 11.79 -2.96
N GLY A 104 17.25 11.10 -2.14
CA GLY A 104 16.82 10.71 -0.80
C GLY A 104 17.76 11.23 0.28
N TRP A 105 17.18 11.69 1.37
CA TRP A 105 17.86 12.03 2.60
C TRP A 105 17.26 11.24 3.76
N ARG A 106 18.04 10.28 4.25
CA ARG A 106 17.61 9.34 5.31
C ARG A 106 16.35 8.55 4.91
N TRP A 107 15.16 9.02 5.32
CA TRP A 107 13.86 8.40 5.07
C TRP A 107 12.95 9.23 4.15
N ILE A 108 13.40 10.41 3.74
CA ILE A 108 12.68 11.28 2.81
C ILE A 108 13.21 11.07 1.41
N PHE A 109 12.32 10.78 0.47
CA PHE A 109 12.63 10.64 -0.95
C PHE A 109 11.81 11.64 -1.75
N LEU A 110 12.49 12.39 -2.61
CA LEU A 110 11.88 13.30 -3.56
C LEU A 110 12.35 12.92 -4.96
N GLY A 111 11.41 12.79 -5.87
CA GLY A 111 11.70 12.46 -7.26
C GLY A 111 10.82 13.23 -8.22
N TYR A 112 11.34 13.44 -9.39
CA TYR A 112 10.60 14.02 -10.50
C TYR A 112 10.75 13.10 -11.71
N THR A 113 9.63 12.65 -12.26
CA THR A 113 9.61 11.80 -13.45
C THR A 113 8.96 12.51 -14.60
N VAL A 114 9.52 12.33 -15.78
CA VAL A 114 9.01 12.86 -17.05
C VAL A 114 8.49 11.69 -17.88
N ASP A 115 7.34 11.86 -18.46
CA ASP A 115 6.76 10.91 -19.39
C ASP A 115 7.43 11.07 -20.77
N ILE A 116 8.28 10.11 -21.12
CA ILE A 116 9.02 10.12 -22.37
C ILE A 116 8.09 9.83 -23.56
N THR A 117 7.06 9.02 -23.36
CA THR A 117 6.13 8.64 -24.42
C THR A 117 5.38 9.87 -24.95
N HIS A 118 4.95 10.75 -24.05
CA HIS A 118 4.27 11.99 -24.39
C HIS A 118 5.19 13.03 -25.04
N LEU A 119 6.43 13.12 -24.56
CA LEU A 119 7.44 14.00 -25.18
C LEU A 119 7.73 13.64 -26.65
N LEU A 120 7.81 12.35 -26.95
CA LEU A 120 8.10 11.85 -28.28
C LEU A 120 6.91 11.94 -29.24
N ARG A 121 5.67 11.78 -28.73
CA ARG A 121 4.45 11.75 -29.55
C ARG A 121 3.73 13.09 -29.70
N LYS A 122 4.16 14.16 -29.01
CA LYS A 122 3.46 15.47 -28.97
C LYS A 122 1.96 15.37 -28.63
N ILE A 123 1.58 14.39 -27.85
CA ILE A 123 0.20 14.19 -27.43
C ILE A 123 -0.13 15.23 -26.36
N ASN A 124 -1.13 16.05 -26.64
CA ASN A 124 -1.61 17.09 -25.72
C ASN A 124 -2.51 16.47 -24.64
N ASP A 125 -1.95 15.60 -23.81
CA ASP A 125 -2.69 14.98 -22.71
C ASP A 125 -2.78 15.95 -21.54
N LYS A 126 -3.90 16.60 -21.45
CA LYS A 126 -4.03 17.80 -20.62
C LYS A 126 -4.26 17.53 -19.14
N ARG A 127 -4.48 16.30 -18.64
CA ARG A 127 -5.06 16.19 -17.27
C ARG A 127 -4.70 14.98 -16.43
N ARG A 128 -3.80 14.11 -16.85
CA ARG A 128 -3.40 12.97 -16.00
C ARG A 128 -2.52 13.46 -14.86
N GLN A 129 -2.94 13.22 -13.63
CA GLN A 129 -2.21 13.56 -12.42
C GLN A 129 -2.06 12.30 -11.55
N GLU A 130 -0.84 11.99 -11.18
CA GLU A 130 -0.52 10.84 -10.35
C GLU A 130 0.49 11.25 -9.30
N TYR A 131 0.13 11.04 -8.05
CA TYR A 131 0.98 11.27 -6.89
C TYR A 131 0.91 10.04 -6.01
N ASP A 132 2.01 9.34 -5.87
CA ASP A 132 2.17 8.19 -4.99
C ASP A 132 3.30 8.48 -4.01
N LEU A 133 2.99 8.47 -2.73
CA LEU A 133 3.95 8.64 -1.65
C LEU A 133 3.88 7.44 -0.73
N SER A 134 4.97 6.70 -0.61
CA SER A 134 5.10 5.59 0.33
C SER A 134 6.19 5.90 1.35
N LEU A 135 5.82 5.86 2.63
CA LEU A 135 6.71 6.06 3.75
C LEU A 135 6.83 4.77 4.54
N TYR A 136 8.05 4.30 4.73
CA TYR A 136 8.32 3.07 5.45
C TYR A 136 9.21 3.32 6.66
N SER A 137 8.70 3.03 7.86
CA SER A 137 9.50 2.86 9.06
C SER A 137 9.74 1.38 9.33
N SER A 138 10.41 1.04 10.42
CA SER A 138 10.55 -0.36 10.83
C SER A 138 9.20 -1.00 11.17
N MET A 139 8.32 -0.27 11.86
CA MET A 139 7.05 -0.79 12.39
C MET A 139 5.83 -0.46 11.56
N LEU A 140 5.85 0.66 10.83
CA LEU A 140 4.70 1.20 10.10
C LEU A 140 5.06 1.44 8.65
N GLY A 141 4.12 1.12 7.78
CA GLY A 141 4.10 1.59 6.41
C GLY A 141 2.89 2.47 6.18
N ILE A 142 3.06 3.51 5.38
CA ILE A 142 2.03 4.46 5.01
C ILE A 142 2.12 4.66 3.51
N ASP A 143 1.03 4.39 2.80
CA ASP A 143 0.90 4.69 1.38
C ASP A 143 -0.17 5.76 1.21
N ILE A 144 0.15 6.83 0.53
CA ILE A 144 -0.76 7.92 0.17
C ILE A 144 -0.75 8.01 -1.34
N TYR A 145 -1.92 8.02 -1.95
CA TYR A 145 -2.03 8.08 -3.40
C TYR A 145 -3.17 9.00 -3.84
N TYR A 146 -2.89 9.68 -4.94
CA TYR A 146 -3.87 10.46 -5.67
C TYR A 146 -3.65 10.21 -7.15
N ARG A 147 -4.70 9.78 -7.84
CA ARG A 147 -4.70 9.58 -9.28
C ARG A 147 -5.92 10.22 -9.88
N ARG A 148 -5.71 10.95 -10.94
CA ARG A 148 -6.75 11.46 -11.81
C ARG A 148 -6.39 11.12 -13.24
N THR A 149 -7.29 10.46 -13.92
CA THR A 149 -7.07 10.00 -15.28
C THR A 149 -7.11 11.13 -16.28
N GLY A 150 -6.41 10.95 -17.41
CA GLY A 150 -6.50 11.77 -18.60
C GLY A 150 -7.53 11.22 -19.58
N ASN A 151 -7.45 11.68 -20.84
CA ASN A 151 -8.33 11.30 -21.94
C ASN A 151 -7.70 10.22 -22.84
N ASP A 152 -6.81 9.39 -22.30
CA ASP A 152 -5.99 8.42 -23.06
C ASP A 152 -6.50 6.98 -22.97
N TYR A 153 -7.76 6.80 -22.57
CA TYR A 153 -8.34 5.47 -22.46
C TYR A 153 -8.67 4.85 -23.81
N LYS A 154 -8.52 3.53 -23.84
CA LYS A 154 -8.96 2.68 -24.95
C LYS A 154 -9.91 1.61 -24.45
N ILE A 155 -10.87 1.25 -25.26
CA ILE A 155 -11.71 0.10 -25.03
C ILE A 155 -10.86 -1.13 -25.33
N ARG A 156 -10.51 -1.91 -24.28
CA ARG A 156 -9.73 -3.14 -24.44
C ARG A 156 -10.58 -4.34 -24.75
N GLN A 157 -11.79 -4.35 -24.19
CA GLN A 157 -12.77 -5.41 -24.41
C GLN A 157 -14.17 -4.83 -24.22
N LEU A 158 -15.07 -5.22 -25.11
CA LEU A 158 -16.51 -4.99 -24.98
C LEU A 158 -17.18 -6.35 -25.16
N TYR A 159 -18.12 -6.71 -24.30
CA TYR A 159 -18.93 -7.91 -24.41
C TYR A 159 -20.40 -7.49 -24.29
N LEU A 160 -21.16 -7.70 -25.37
CA LEU A 160 -22.58 -7.33 -25.46
C LEU A 160 -23.50 -8.55 -25.57
N GLY A 161 -22.94 -9.77 -25.53
CA GLY A 161 -23.62 -11.03 -25.70
C GLY A 161 -22.89 -11.91 -26.72
N GLU A 162 -23.23 -13.19 -26.77
CA GLU A 162 -22.53 -14.20 -27.59
C GLU A 162 -22.70 -13.98 -29.11
N THR A 163 -23.79 -13.34 -29.51
CA THR A 163 -24.14 -13.16 -30.92
C THR A 163 -23.50 -11.91 -31.55
N ILE A 164 -22.90 -11.02 -30.78
CA ILE A 164 -22.40 -9.74 -31.25
C ILE A 164 -20.86 -9.76 -31.32
N ASN A 165 -20.32 -9.66 -32.52
CA ASN A 165 -18.88 -9.50 -32.70
C ASN A 165 -18.46 -8.06 -32.36
N THR A 166 -17.68 -7.91 -31.29
CA THR A 166 -17.20 -6.63 -30.76
C THR A 166 -15.73 -6.32 -31.11
N ASP A 167 -15.07 -7.17 -31.92
CA ASP A 167 -13.67 -6.95 -32.34
C ASP A 167 -13.42 -5.59 -33.01
N PRO A 168 -14.34 -5.03 -33.83
CA PRO A 168 -14.11 -3.75 -34.49
C PRO A 168 -13.95 -2.55 -33.54
N ILE A 169 -14.41 -2.66 -32.28
CA ILE A 169 -14.27 -1.59 -31.29
C ILE A 169 -13.03 -1.75 -30.39
N LYS A 170 -12.40 -2.93 -30.44
CA LYS A 170 -11.22 -3.22 -29.62
C LYS A 170 -10.06 -2.29 -29.99
N GLY A 171 -9.50 -1.63 -29.00
CA GLY A 171 -8.43 -0.65 -29.19
C GLY A 171 -8.90 0.75 -29.58
N ALA A 172 -10.20 0.98 -29.76
CA ALA A 172 -10.73 2.30 -30.04
C ALA A 172 -10.45 3.25 -28.86
N GLY A 173 -10.01 4.49 -29.17
CA GLY A 173 -9.89 5.56 -28.20
C GLY A 173 -11.25 5.96 -27.65
N PHE A 174 -11.31 6.26 -26.36
CA PHE A 174 -12.50 6.71 -25.68
C PHE A 174 -12.18 7.78 -24.66
N ASP A 175 -12.52 9.01 -24.96
CA ASP A 175 -12.22 10.20 -24.15
C ASP A 175 -13.26 10.45 -23.06
N GLY A 176 -14.38 9.74 -23.10
CA GLY A 176 -15.52 9.88 -22.20
C GLY A 176 -15.37 9.23 -20.83
N LEU A 177 -14.21 8.62 -20.50
CA LEU A 177 -13.97 8.04 -19.19
C LEU A 177 -13.17 9.00 -18.30
N THR A 178 -13.75 9.40 -17.18
CA THR A 178 -13.04 10.14 -16.13
C THR A 178 -13.03 9.37 -14.84
N SER A 179 -11.85 9.12 -14.28
CA SER A 179 -11.69 8.47 -12.99
C SER A 179 -10.79 9.28 -12.07
N SER A 180 -11.08 9.26 -10.78
CA SER A 180 -10.22 9.81 -9.74
C SER A 180 -10.23 8.91 -8.53
N ILE A 181 -9.04 8.57 -8.07
CA ILE A 181 -8.82 7.77 -6.86
C ILE A 181 -7.91 8.55 -5.93
N LYS A 182 -8.31 8.69 -4.68
CA LYS A 182 -7.47 9.25 -3.63
C LYS A 182 -7.65 8.48 -2.35
N GLY A 183 -6.56 8.24 -1.65
CA GLY A 183 -6.65 7.49 -0.41
C GLY A 183 -5.32 7.36 0.31
N PHE A 184 -5.38 6.67 1.43
CA PHE A 184 -4.21 6.26 2.18
C PHE A 184 -4.43 4.88 2.79
N ASN A 185 -3.33 4.17 3.00
CA ASN A 185 -3.27 2.94 3.78
C ASN A 185 -2.17 3.08 4.83
N ILE A 186 -2.48 2.70 6.06
CA ILE A 186 -1.53 2.63 7.17
C ILE A 186 -1.53 1.19 7.64
N TYR A 187 -0.35 0.57 7.76
CA TYR A 187 -0.24 -0.81 8.20
C TYR A 187 0.91 -1.02 9.18
N TYR A 188 0.67 -1.90 10.13
CA TYR A 188 1.61 -2.31 11.16
C TYR A 188 2.33 -3.59 10.77
N ILE A 189 3.64 -3.64 11.02
CA ILE A 189 4.54 -4.73 10.72
C ILE A 189 4.90 -5.42 12.03
N PHE A 190 4.36 -6.61 12.29
CA PHE A 190 4.51 -7.27 13.58
C PHE A 190 5.95 -7.71 13.87
N ASN A 191 6.61 -8.31 12.89
CA ASN A 191 7.98 -8.80 13.05
C ASN A 191 9.03 -7.76 12.59
N HIS A 192 8.79 -6.49 12.88
CA HIS A 192 9.62 -5.37 12.45
C HIS A 192 11.10 -5.45 12.90
N ARG A 193 11.41 -6.24 13.91
CA ARG A 193 12.79 -6.44 14.37
C ARG A 193 13.62 -7.26 13.41
N ARG A 194 13.00 -8.21 12.67
CA ARG A 194 13.70 -9.13 11.75
C ARG A 194 13.32 -8.94 10.30
N PHE A 195 12.15 -8.41 10.04
CA PHE A 195 11.62 -8.14 8.71
C PHE A 195 11.64 -6.64 8.40
N SER A 196 12.14 -6.26 7.21
CA SER A 196 12.23 -4.86 6.80
C SER A 196 11.57 -4.60 5.45
N TYR A 197 10.47 -3.87 5.44
CA TYR A 197 9.90 -3.28 4.23
C TYR A 197 10.85 -2.30 3.53
N PRO A 198 11.54 -1.40 4.29
CA PRO A 198 12.51 -0.49 3.70
C PRO A 198 13.60 -1.16 2.88
N ALA A 199 13.99 -2.40 3.21
CA ALA A 199 15.00 -3.14 2.44
C ALA A 199 14.56 -3.47 1.02
N ALA A 200 13.23 -3.68 0.81
CA ALA A 200 12.67 -4.06 -0.48
C ALA A 200 12.21 -2.84 -1.30
N PHE A 201 11.67 -1.80 -0.66
CA PHE A 201 10.91 -0.77 -1.36
C PHE A 201 11.49 0.65 -1.27
N SER A 202 12.41 0.92 -0.32
CA SER A 202 13.03 2.24 -0.19
C SER A 202 14.55 2.24 -0.05
N GLN A 203 15.17 1.06 -0.01
CA GLN A 203 16.63 0.86 0.07
C GLN A 203 17.30 1.55 1.28
N SER A 204 16.52 1.94 2.30
CA SER A 204 17.03 2.62 3.48
C SER A 204 17.57 1.67 4.56
N THR A 205 17.47 0.37 4.34
CA THR A 205 18.07 -0.73 5.10
C THR A 205 18.43 -1.87 4.17
N ILE A 206 19.13 -2.88 4.65
CA ILE A 206 19.46 -4.10 3.91
C ILE A 206 19.00 -5.30 4.71
N GLN A 207 18.23 -6.19 4.09
CA GLN A 207 17.87 -7.48 4.68
C GLN A 207 19.02 -8.46 4.51
N ARG A 208 19.56 -9.00 5.60
CA ARG A 208 20.72 -9.92 5.58
C ARG A 208 20.32 -11.39 5.72
N ARG A 209 19.19 -11.66 6.36
CA ARG A 209 18.62 -13.01 6.51
C ARG A 209 17.14 -12.97 6.17
N SER A 210 16.65 -14.04 5.58
CA SER A 210 15.24 -14.17 5.24
C SER A 210 14.36 -14.06 6.48
N ALA A 211 13.28 -13.31 6.34
CA ALA A 211 12.30 -13.14 7.41
C ALA A 211 10.94 -12.78 6.82
N GLY A 212 9.88 -13.06 7.55
CA GLY A 212 8.53 -12.66 7.21
C GLY A 212 7.84 -11.96 8.38
N SER A 213 6.72 -11.32 8.08
CA SER A 213 5.91 -10.61 9.06
C SER A 213 4.43 -10.65 8.70
N PRO A 214 3.55 -10.94 9.66
CA PRO A 214 2.15 -10.57 9.53
C PRO A 214 2.00 -9.06 9.42
N LEU A 215 0.93 -8.62 8.77
CA LEU A 215 0.57 -7.22 8.58
C LEU A 215 -0.87 -7.01 9.00
N LEU A 216 -1.15 -5.88 9.63
CA LEU A 216 -2.50 -5.41 9.92
C LEU A 216 -2.61 -3.96 9.52
N GLY A 217 -3.62 -3.59 8.77
CA GLY A 217 -3.74 -2.24 8.25
C GLY A 217 -5.15 -1.69 8.27
N ILE A 218 -5.22 -0.38 8.13
CA ILE A 218 -6.45 0.37 7.90
C ILE A 218 -6.28 1.23 6.66
N GLY A 219 -7.34 1.38 5.90
CA GLY A 219 -7.34 2.15 4.67
C GLY A 219 -8.55 3.06 4.56
N TYR A 220 -8.34 4.14 3.85
CA TYR A 220 -9.40 5.04 3.40
C TYR A 220 -9.17 5.38 1.95
N THR A 221 -10.19 5.19 1.12
CA THR A 221 -10.13 5.50 -0.30
C THR A 221 -11.41 6.17 -0.76
N ARG A 222 -11.29 7.13 -1.62
CA ARG A 222 -12.41 7.76 -2.31
C ARG A 222 -12.24 7.62 -3.80
N HIS A 223 -13.23 7.00 -4.43
CA HIS A 223 -13.30 6.80 -5.87
C HIS A 223 -14.35 7.70 -6.49
N THR A 224 -14.07 8.17 -7.68
CA THR A 224 -15.03 8.82 -8.56
C THR A 224 -14.85 8.21 -9.94
N LEU A 225 -15.94 7.76 -10.54
CA LEU A 225 -15.96 7.21 -11.90
C LEU A 225 -17.13 7.83 -12.66
N GLU A 226 -16.85 8.34 -13.84
CA GLU A 226 -17.82 8.99 -14.72
C GLU A 226 -17.57 8.50 -16.15
N VAL A 227 -18.63 8.09 -16.82
CA VAL A 227 -18.59 7.57 -18.19
C VAL A 227 -19.57 8.37 -19.04
N ASP A 228 -19.12 8.92 -20.16
CA ASP A 228 -20.00 9.49 -21.16
C ASP A 228 -20.63 8.37 -22.00
N TRP A 229 -21.80 7.92 -21.57
CA TRP A 229 -22.53 6.85 -22.23
C TRP A 229 -23.06 7.25 -23.60
N LYS A 230 -23.31 8.52 -23.83
CA LYS A 230 -23.74 9.02 -25.14
C LYS A 230 -22.61 8.89 -26.16
N GLU A 231 -21.42 9.30 -25.79
CA GLU A 231 -20.24 9.15 -26.64
C GLU A 231 -19.94 7.64 -26.86
N LEU A 232 -20.02 6.81 -25.81
CA LEU A 232 -19.81 5.37 -25.93
C LEU A 232 -20.84 4.72 -26.90
N ASN A 233 -22.14 5.04 -26.77
CA ASN A 233 -23.16 4.47 -27.64
C ASN A 233 -22.97 4.93 -29.11
N ASN A 234 -22.58 6.17 -29.33
CA ASN A 234 -22.26 6.66 -30.69
C ASN A 234 -21.04 5.88 -31.25
N LEU A 235 -20.02 5.64 -30.45
CA LEU A 235 -18.84 4.88 -30.87
C LEU A 235 -19.20 3.41 -31.19
N VAL A 236 -20.04 2.77 -30.36
CA VAL A 236 -20.56 1.44 -30.58
C VAL A 236 -21.38 1.36 -31.86
N ALA A 237 -22.36 2.28 -32.05
CA ALA A 237 -23.20 2.31 -33.21
C ALA A 237 -22.39 2.52 -34.52
N ASN A 238 -21.41 3.42 -34.49
CA ASN A 238 -20.55 3.69 -35.65
C ASN A 238 -19.64 2.53 -36.03
N ARG A 239 -19.20 1.71 -35.06
CA ARG A 239 -18.25 0.62 -35.28
C ARG A 239 -18.91 -0.74 -35.51
N LEU A 240 -20.05 -1.00 -34.85
CA LEU A 240 -20.72 -2.30 -34.84
C LEU A 240 -22.05 -2.30 -35.60
N GLY A 241 -22.55 -1.12 -36.02
CA GLY A 241 -23.82 -0.95 -36.68
C GLY A 241 -24.91 -0.34 -35.76
N GLY A 242 -25.78 0.47 -36.30
CA GLY A 242 -26.71 1.31 -35.54
C GLY A 242 -27.78 0.58 -34.68
N SER A 243 -27.90 -0.73 -34.82
CA SER A 243 -28.85 -1.54 -34.04
C SER A 243 -28.27 -2.06 -32.71
N VAL A 244 -26.95 -1.88 -32.48
CA VAL A 244 -26.28 -2.35 -31.30
C VAL A 244 -26.21 -1.25 -30.27
N ALA A 245 -26.76 -1.49 -29.08
CA ALA A 245 -26.73 -0.55 -27.97
C ALA A 245 -26.19 -1.21 -26.67
N VAL A 246 -25.58 -0.40 -25.84
CA VAL A 246 -25.16 -0.80 -24.50
C VAL A 246 -26.38 -0.83 -23.57
N ASP A 247 -26.46 -1.84 -22.70
CA ASP A 247 -27.55 -2.00 -21.74
C ASP A 247 -27.70 -0.76 -20.84
N SER A 248 -28.93 -0.26 -20.72
CA SER A 248 -29.24 0.88 -19.85
C SER A 248 -28.91 0.63 -18.36
N THR A 249 -28.82 -0.62 -17.92
CA THR A 249 -28.42 -0.95 -16.54
C THR A 249 -26.95 -0.64 -16.26
N LEU A 250 -26.12 -0.55 -17.30
CA LEU A 250 -24.73 -0.06 -17.19
C LEU A 250 -24.66 1.46 -17.14
N MET A 251 -25.69 2.17 -17.60
CA MET A 251 -25.67 3.62 -17.74
C MET A 251 -25.88 4.29 -16.38
N PHE A 252 -24.81 4.74 -15.77
CA PHE A 252 -24.79 5.59 -14.59
C PHE A 252 -24.13 6.95 -14.93
N ASP A 253 -24.62 8.04 -14.39
CA ASP A 253 -24.02 9.35 -14.66
C ASP A 253 -22.66 9.49 -14.01
N LYS A 254 -22.61 9.25 -12.71
CA LYS A 254 -21.39 9.39 -11.91
C LYS A 254 -21.45 8.55 -10.66
N ILE A 255 -20.46 7.69 -10.47
CA ILE A 255 -20.27 6.93 -9.25
C ILE A 255 -19.26 7.64 -8.37
N LYS A 256 -19.66 7.93 -7.13
CA LYS A 256 -18.76 8.37 -6.07
C LYS A 256 -18.94 7.43 -4.89
N TYR A 257 -17.89 6.74 -4.50
CA TYR A 257 -17.95 5.95 -3.28
C TYR A 257 -16.73 6.21 -2.40
N THR A 258 -16.96 6.08 -1.12
CA THR A 258 -15.94 6.14 -0.07
C THR A 258 -15.78 4.75 0.50
N ASP A 259 -14.56 4.36 0.73
CA ASP A 259 -14.14 3.06 1.19
C ASP A 259 -13.36 3.22 2.49
N ILE A 260 -13.78 2.51 3.53
CA ILE A 260 -13.03 2.36 4.78
C ILE A 260 -12.75 0.87 4.92
N SER A 261 -11.48 0.51 5.07
CA SER A 261 -11.06 -0.87 5.07
C SER A 261 -10.17 -1.24 6.25
N VAL A 262 -10.27 -2.51 6.64
CA VAL A 262 -9.33 -3.18 7.54
C VAL A 262 -8.69 -4.31 6.75
N SER A 263 -7.37 -4.34 6.73
CA SER A 263 -6.60 -5.32 5.97
C SER A 263 -5.74 -6.20 6.86
N GLY A 264 -5.66 -7.47 6.50
CA GLY A 264 -4.73 -8.44 7.05
C GLY A 264 -3.88 -9.04 5.95
N GLY A 265 -2.63 -9.33 6.24
CA GLY A 265 -1.73 -9.87 5.23
C GLY A 265 -0.46 -10.48 5.79
N TYR A 266 0.36 -10.95 4.87
CA TYR A 266 1.68 -11.48 5.18
C TYR A 266 2.70 -10.99 4.16
N ALA A 267 3.90 -10.66 4.64
CA ALA A 267 5.02 -10.27 3.82
C ALA A 267 6.22 -11.16 4.11
N TYR A 268 7.01 -11.48 3.09
CA TYR A 268 8.21 -12.28 3.20
C TYR A 268 9.34 -11.70 2.37
N ASN A 269 10.49 -11.56 3.00
CA ASN A 269 11.76 -11.18 2.39
C ASN A 269 12.66 -12.42 2.30
N TRP A 270 12.88 -12.92 1.10
CA TRP A 270 13.77 -14.04 0.83
C TRP A 270 15.14 -13.55 0.36
N VAL A 271 16.14 -13.71 1.21
CA VAL A 271 17.55 -13.46 0.86
C VAL A 271 18.10 -14.75 0.26
N PHE A 272 18.13 -14.85 -1.07
CA PHE A 272 18.50 -16.07 -1.78
C PHE A 272 19.95 -16.11 -2.22
N ALA A 273 20.64 -14.94 -2.23
CA ALA A 273 22.06 -14.83 -2.54
C ALA A 273 22.67 -13.62 -1.84
N HIS A 274 24.00 -13.52 -1.88
CA HIS A 274 24.71 -12.39 -1.29
C HIS A 274 24.24 -11.07 -1.92
N ASN A 275 23.70 -10.17 -1.10
CA ASN A 275 23.13 -8.86 -1.48
C ASN A 275 21.85 -8.93 -2.35
N TRP A 276 21.25 -10.10 -2.57
CA TRP A 276 20.02 -10.26 -3.33
C TRP A 276 18.83 -10.56 -2.41
N LEU A 277 17.75 -9.84 -2.65
CA LEU A 277 16.50 -9.92 -1.92
C LEU A 277 15.34 -10.08 -2.91
N LEU A 278 14.51 -11.08 -2.70
CA LEU A 278 13.18 -11.20 -3.30
C LEU A 278 12.14 -10.96 -2.20
N ALA A 279 11.34 -9.94 -2.37
CA ALA A 279 10.27 -9.58 -1.44
C ALA A 279 8.91 -9.85 -2.06
N SER A 280 8.00 -10.41 -1.28
CA SER A 280 6.61 -10.61 -1.65
C SER A 280 5.72 -10.26 -0.47
N SER A 281 4.61 -9.60 -0.74
CA SER A 281 3.61 -9.23 0.25
C SER A 281 2.22 -9.29 -0.37
N LEU A 282 1.29 -9.92 0.35
CA LEU A 282 -0.11 -9.97 -0.02
C LEU A 282 -0.97 -9.59 1.18
N SER A 283 -1.88 -8.66 0.99
CA SER A 283 -2.87 -8.24 1.98
C SER A 283 -4.26 -8.29 1.36
N VAL A 284 -5.21 -8.77 2.14
CA VAL A 284 -6.64 -8.77 1.82
C VAL A 284 -7.32 -7.80 2.76
N ALA A 285 -8.18 -6.95 2.22
CA ALA A 285 -8.91 -5.95 2.97
C ALA A 285 -10.41 -6.24 2.92
N LEU A 286 -11.06 -6.13 4.06
CA LEU A 286 -12.50 -6.02 4.17
C LEU A 286 -12.85 -4.54 4.14
N ALA A 287 -13.51 -4.12 3.07
CA ALA A 287 -13.79 -2.74 2.74
C ALA A 287 -15.30 -2.47 2.86
N TYR A 288 -15.68 -1.51 3.68
CA TYR A 288 -17.02 -0.97 3.71
C TYR A 288 -17.12 0.20 2.73
N LYS A 289 -17.94 0.02 1.69
CA LYS A 289 -18.07 0.98 0.59
C LYS A 289 -19.43 1.67 0.62
N GLN A 290 -19.40 2.99 0.72
CA GLN A 290 -20.58 3.83 0.75
C GLN A 290 -20.63 4.75 -0.46
N SER A 291 -21.69 4.64 -1.26
CA SER A 291 -21.92 5.53 -2.41
C SER A 291 -22.60 6.82 -1.99
N SER A 292 -22.20 7.94 -2.59
CA SER A 292 -22.84 9.25 -2.33
C SER A 292 -24.28 9.35 -2.82
N GLY A 293 -24.76 8.40 -3.65
CA GLY A 293 -26.14 8.32 -4.10
C GLY A 293 -27.07 7.58 -3.12
N ASP A 294 -26.52 6.87 -2.13
CA ASP A 294 -27.27 6.06 -1.18
C ASP A 294 -27.52 6.75 0.17
N VAL A 295 -27.00 7.98 0.35
CA VAL A 295 -27.06 8.69 1.63
C VAL A 295 -27.91 9.91 1.56
N THR A 296 -29.03 9.88 2.23
CA THR A 296 -29.91 11.05 2.46
C THR A 296 -29.25 12.09 3.39
N HIS A 297 -28.23 11.67 4.15
CA HIS A 297 -27.54 12.52 5.14
C HIS A 297 -26.04 12.55 4.90
N LYS A 298 -25.43 13.73 4.99
CA LYS A 298 -24.02 14.02 4.69
C LYS A 298 -23.00 13.46 5.72
N ARG A 299 -23.44 12.68 6.73
CA ARG A 299 -22.55 12.13 7.75
C ARG A 299 -22.67 10.61 7.78
N PHE A 300 -21.53 9.94 7.93
CA PHE A 300 -21.47 8.51 8.22
C PHE A 300 -22.22 8.25 9.52
N SER A 301 -23.25 7.40 9.46
CA SER A 301 -23.98 6.93 10.64
C SER A 301 -23.87 5.42 10.73
N ILE A 302 -23.59 4.90 11.90
CA ILE A 302 -23.54 3.45 12.16
C ILE A 302 -24.92 2.81 11.94
N SER A 303 -26.01 3.59 12.07
CA SER A 303 -27.37 3.12 11.79
C SER A 303 -27.64 2.79 10.32
N ASP A 304 -26.83 3.33 9.40
CA ASP A 304 -26.97 3.12 7.96
C ASP A 304 -26.09 1.97 7.43
N PHE A 305 -25.52 1.16 8.33
CA PHE A 305 -24.67 0.03 7.99
C PHE A 305 -25.44 -1.07 7.26
N LYS A 306 -24.98 -1.38 6.04
CA LYS A 306 -25.55 -2.46 5.21
C LYS A 306 -24.47 -3.49 4.90
N PHE A 307 -24.71 -4.75 5.24
CA PHE A 307 -23.76 -5.85 4.94
C PHE A 307 -23.43 -6.00 3.46
N ASN A 308 -24.37 -5.65 2.57
CA ASN A 308 -24.16 -5.67 1.12
C ASN A 308 -23.12 -4.66 0.63
N ASN A 309 -22.71 -3.72 1.48
CA ASN A 309 -21.68 -2.73 1.17
C ASN A 309 -20.26 -3.22 1.54
N ILE A 310 -20.14 -4.44 2.08
CA ILE A 310 -18.85 -5.05 2.36
C ILE A 310 -18.31 -5.67 1.07
N ASN A 311 -17.09 -5.30 0.72
CA ASN A 311 -16.36 -5.81 -0.42
C ASN A 311 -14.98 -6.32 0.01
N ILE A 312 -14.37 -7.14 -0.84
CA ILE A 312 -13.03 -7.65 -0.61
C ILE A 312 -12.09 -6.96 -1.60
N ASP A 313 -11.07 -6.31 -1.06
CA ASP A 313 -10.03 -5.67 -1.84
C ASP A 313 -8.68 -6.38 -1.59
N GLY A 314 -7.74 -6.24 -2.52
CA GLY A 314 -6.43 -6.86 -2.44
C GLY A 314 -5.29 -5.87 -2.70
N ILE A 315 -4.18 -6.06 -1.98
CA ILE A 315 -2.95 -5.29 -2.20
C ILE A 315 -1.78 -6.27 -2.29
N GLY A 316 -1.14 -6.32 -3.46
CA GLY A 316 0.07 -7.10 -3.70
C GLY A 316 1.29 -6.21 -3.85
N ARG A 317 2.42 -6.62 -3.27
CA ARG A 317 3.71 -5.95 -3.47
C ARG A 317 4.78 -6.99 -3.74
N PHE A 318 5.62 -6.71 -4.72
CA PHE A 318 6.75 -7.56 -5.09
C PHE A 318 7.99 -6.69 -5.26
N GLY A 319 9.15 -7.22 -4.91
CA GLY A 319 10.41 -6.53 -5.07
C GLY A 319 11.54 -7.50 -5.34
N LEU A 320 12.38 -7.20 -6.30
CA LEU A 320 13.65 -7.86 -6.53
C LEU A 320 14.75 -6.82 -6.42
N VAL A 321 15.66 -7.00 -5.48
CA VAL A 321 16.66 -5.99 -5.12
C VAL A 321 18.04 -6.62 -5.02
N TRP A 322 19.00 -5.98 -5.65
CA TRP A 322 20.42 -6.14 -5.37
C TRP A 322 20.93 -4.90 -4.64
N ASN A 323 21.55 -5.07 -3.46
CA ASN A 323 22.00 -3.95 -2.65
C ASN A 323 23.27 -4.31 -1.87
N ASN A 324 24.42 -3.71 -2.25
CA ASN A 324 25.70 -3.89 -1.56
C ASN A 324 26.02 -2.78 -0.55
N SER A 325 25.01 -2.04 -0.09
CA SER A 325 25.08 -0.85 0.78
C SER A 325 25.44 0.44 0.06
N LYS A 326 26.37 0.45 -0.88
CA LYS A 326 26.77 1.65 -1.65
C LYS A 326 25.98 1.79 -2.95
N TRP A 327 25.89 0.71 -3.72
CA TRP A 327 25.14 0.63 -4.97
C TRP A 327 23.93 -0.28 -4.78
N TYR A 328 22.86 0.06 -5.44
CA TYR A 328 21.67 -0.79 -5.49
C TYR A 328 20.98 -0.69 -6.84
N ALA A 329 20.34 -1.76 -7.22
CA ALA A 329 19.49 -1.83 -8.38
C ALA A 329 18.31 -2.79 -8.07
N GLY A 330 17.19 -2.57 -8.72
CA GLY A 330 16.08 -3.45 -8.48
C GLY A 330 14.83 -3.13 -9.28
N MET A 331 13.84 -3.95 -9.02
CA MET A 331 12.48 -3.81 -9.52
C MET A 331 11.52 -3.87 -8.33
N SER A 332 10.50 -3.03 -8.34
CA SER A 332 9.38 -3.15 -7.42
C SER A 332 8.06 -3.04 -8.17
N MET A 333 7.06 -3.74 -7.67
CA MET A 333 5.70 -3.70 -8.19
C MET A 333 4.71 -3.58 -7.03
N ILE A 334 3.74 -2.69 -7.19
CA ILE A 334 2.61 -2.55 -6.29
C ILE A 334 1.34 -2.68 -7.12
N LEU A 335 0.44 -3.54 -6.68
CA LEU A 335 -0.85 -3.80 -7.32
C LEU A 335 -1.97 -3.61 -6.32
N HIS A 336 -2.99 -2.89 -6.70
CA HIS A 336 -4.22 -2.72 -5.96
C HIS A 336 -5.38 -3.30 -6.78
N ALA A 337 -6.21 -4.11 -6.14
CA ALA A 337 -7.41 -4.66 -6.71
C ALA A 337 -8.60 -4.18 -5.87
N TYR A 338 -9.46 -3.39 -6.47
CA TYR A 338 -10.66 -2.88 -5.82
C TYR A 338 -11.91 -3.41 -6.52
N ASN A 339 -12.84 -3.90 -5.73
CA ASN A 339 -14.11 -4.39 -6.20
C ASN A 339 -15.23 -3.53 -5.63
N TYR A 340 -16.15 -3.08 -6.47
CA TYR A 340 -17.37 -2.41 -6.04
C TYR A 340 -18.57 -3.04 -6.73
N ARG A 341 -19.55 -3.46 -5.94
CA ARG A 341 -20.78 -4.10 -6.43
C ARG A 341 -22.00 -3.30 -6.00
N ARG A 342 -22.89 -3.13 -6.93
CA ARG A 342 -24.25 -2.59 -6.71
C ARG A 342 -25.27 -3.56 -7.28
N SER A 343 -26.58 -3.35 -7.01
CA SER A 343 -27.65 -4.24 -7.48
C SER A 343 -27.63 -4.51 -8.98
N ASN A 344 -27.29 -3.51 -9.80
CA ASN A 344 -27.42 -3.59 -11.26
C ASN A 344 -26.09 -3.70 -12.00
N PHE A 345 -24.97 -3.42 -11.35
CA PHE A 345 -23.65 -3.49 -11.97
C PHE A 345 -22.53 -3.71 -10.96
N SER A 346 -21.38 -4.12 -11.46
CA SER A 346 -20.14 -4.20 -10.69
C SER A 346 -19.01 -3.48 -11.42
N THR A 347 -18.07 -2.91 -10.64
CA THR A 347 -16.83 -2.39 -11.19
C THR A 347 -15.66 -3.10 -10.52
N ASN A 348 -14.73 -3.59 -11.33
CA ASN A 348 -13.46 -4.17 -10.88
C ASN A 348 -12.34 -3.28 -11.38
N ASN A 349 -11.61 -2.69 -10.47
CA ASN A 349 -10.54 -1.75 -10.79
C ASN A 349 -9.22 -2.36 -10.35
N PHE A 350 -8.30 -2.49 -11.29
CA PHE A 350 -6.93 -2.87 -11.02
C PHE A 350 -6.03 -1.70 -11.36
N PHE A 351 -5.20 -1.30 -10.43
CA PHE A 351 -4.19 -0.31 -10.71
C PHE A 351 -2.90 -0.59 -9.96
N GLY A 352 -1.82 -0.11 -10.47
CA GLY A 352 -0.52 -0.33 -9.86
C GLY A 352 0.61 0.33 -10.60
N SER A 353 1.81 0.07 -10.13
CA SER A 353 3.03 0.53 -10.76
C SER A 353 4.10 -0.53 -10.74
N VAL A 354 4.90 -0.55 -11.79
CA VAL A 354 6.16 -1.30 -11.86
C VAL A 354 7.29 -0.29 -11.98
N ASN A 355 8.25 -0.39 -11.08
CA ASN A 355 9.41 0.49 -11.03
C ASN A 355 10.67 -0.31 -11.27
N LEU A 356 11.52 0.18 -12.15
CA LEU A 356 12.90 -0.29 -12.35
C LEU A 356 13.82 0.84 -11.90
N TYR A 357 14.82 0.52 -11.11
CA TYR A 357 15.69 1.57 -10.57
C TYR A 357 17.14 1.11 -10.41
N VAL A 358 18.04 2.09 -10.50
CA VAL A 358 19.44 1.97 -10.14
C VAL A 358 19.85 3.22 -9.38
N GLY A 359 20.61 3.04 -8.31
CA GLY A 359 21.02 4.15 -7.48
C GLY A 359 22.26 3.88 -6.67
N PHE A 360 22.76 4.93 -6.03
CA PHE A 360 23.87 4.81 -5.12
C PHE A 360 23.72 5.71 -3.89
N ASN A 361 24.37 5.29 -2.82
CA ASN A 361 24.36 5.94 -1.53
C ASN A 361 25.68 6.65 -1.26
N PHE A 362 25.61 7.85 -0.69
CA PHE A 362 26.79 8.67 -0.40
C PHE A 362 26.64 9.45 0.91
N GLY A 363 27.72 10.10 1.36
CA GLY A 363 27.72 10.80 2.63
C GLY A 363 27.69 9.82 3.82
N LYS A 364 28.78 9.13 4.12
CA LYS A 364 28.87 8.17 5.24
C LYS A 364 28.37 8.79 6.55
N ARG A 365 27.54 8.08 7.27
CA ARG A 365 27.13 8.47 8.63
C ARG A 365 28.33 8.40 9.56
N LYS A 366 28.57 9.46 10.32
CA LYS A 366 29.55 9.40 11.43
C LYS A 366 29.08 8.32 12.41
N ALA A 367 29.94 7.35 12.70
CA ALA A 367 29.65 6.41 13.75
C ALA A 367 29.38 7.19 15.04
N LYS A 368 28.22 6.95 15.69
CA LYS A 368 28.02 7.49 17.03
C LYS A 368 29.17 6.96 17.87
N LYS A 369 30.05 7.85 18.34
CA LYS A 369 30.99 7.51 19.39
C LYS A 369 30.15 6.83 20.49
N LYS A 370 30.46 5.59 20.80
CA LYS A 370 30.00 5.00 22.05
C LYS A 370 30.50 5.97 23.10
N GLU A 371 29.62 6.63 23.83
CA GLU A 371 30.00 7.40 25.02
C GLU A 371 30.80 6.43 25.88
N GLY A 372 32.10 6.67 25.89
CA GLY A 372 33.03 5.91 26.72
C GLY A 372 32.64 6.23 28.15
N TYR A 373 32.34 5.20 28.91
CA TYR A 373 32.38 5.28 30.35
C TYR A 373 33.80 5.75 30.71
N GLN A 374 33.92 6.98 31.17
CA GLN A 374 35.10 7.37 31.94
C GLN A 374 35.05 6.54 33.21
N GLU A 375 35.96 5.59 33.33
CA GLU A 375 36.33 5.04 34.63
C GLU A 375 36.85 6.20 35.45
N GLN A 376 36.06 6.70 36.40
CA GLN A 376 36.57 7.46 37.51
C GLN A 376 37.46 6.49 38.31
N LYS A 377 38.76 6.61 38.10
CA LYS A 377 39.77 6.14 39.08
C LYS A 377 39.67 7.10 40.26
N GLY A 378 39.16 6.58 41.36
CA GLY A 378 39.26 7.09 42.70
C GLY A 378 39.70 5.97 43.58
#